data_a412bad78003caec466a51b064a426c4
#
_entry.id   a412bad78003caec466a51b064a426c4
#
_cell.length_a   1.000
_cell.length_b   1.000
_cell.length_c   1.000
_cell.angle_alpha   90.00
_cell.angle_beta   90.00
_cell.angle_gamma   90.00
#
_symmetry.space_group_name_H-M   'P 1'
#
loop_
_entity.id
_entity.type
_entity.pdbx_description
1 polymer ?
#
loop_
_entity_poly.entity_id
_entity_poly.type
_entity_poly.pdbx_seq_one_letter_code
_entity_poly.pdbx_strand_id
1 'polypeptide(L)'
;MLSIIACISKANRAIGYQNRLLYHIKSDLTRFRELTTGHAIIMGRKTYESLPHGALPHRRNIVVSHNLKEIEGCEVYPSLKEAVEAAGTEEIFIIGGESIYRQILPEAHKLYLTVVDDAPQQADAFFPEINAEEWELIEKEMRNENDVSFSFLTYLKK
;
A
#
# COMPACT_ATOMS: atom_id res chain seq x y z
N MET A 1 -1.42 -12.73 8.60
CA MET A 1 -1.10 -12.67 7.16
C MET A 1 -0.67 -11.26 6.78
N LEU A 2 0.46 -11.13 6.13
CA LEU A 2 0.96 -9.84 5.65
C LEU A 2 0.51 -9.62 4.21
N SER A 3 -0.31 -8.59 4.02
CA SER A 3 -0.81 -8.20 2.70
C SER A 3 -0.29 -6.82 2.36
N ILE A 4 0.05 -6.61 1.10
CA ILE A 4 0.43 -5.31 0.58
C ILE A 4 -0.71 -4.80 -0.29
N ILE A 5 -1.03 -3.51 -0.17
CA ILE A 5 -2.01 -2.87 -1.03
C ILE A 5 -1.37 -1.62 -1.63
N ALA A 6 -1.45 -1.48 -2.95
CA ALA A 6 -0.82 -0.37 -3.67
C ALA A 6 -1.52 -0.08 -4.99
N CYS A 7 -1.43 1.16 -5.44
CA CYS A 7 -1.87 1.60 -6.77
C CYS A 7 -0.63 2.04 -7.54
N ILE A 8 -0.35 1.37 -8.66
CA ILE A 8 0.89 1.55 -9.42
C ILE A 8 0.61 1.82 -10.88
N SER A 9 1.56 2.47 -11.57
CA SER A 9 1.49 2.61 -13.02
C SER A 9 1.98 1.34 -13.71
N LYS A 10 1.39 1.01 -14.84
CA LYS A 10 1.77 -0.18 -15.61
C LYS A 10 3.17 -0.05 -16.19
N ALA A 11 3.54 1.12 -16.67
CA ALA A 11 4.79 1.32 -17.40
C ALA A 11 6.03 1.15 -16.53
N ASN A 12 6.04 1.67 -15.30
CA ASN A 12 7.24 1.70 -14.47
C ASN A 12 6.98 1.47 -12.98
N ARG A 13 5.80 1.00 -12.60
CA ARG A 13 5.40 0.76 -11.21
C ARG A 13 5.48 2.01 -10.32
N ALA A 14 5.25 3.20 -10.91
CA ALA A 14 5.27 4.45 -10.16
C ALA A 14 4.08 4.52 -9.20
N ILE A 15 4.31 5.02 -7.99
CA ILE A 15 3.30 5.15 -6.95
C ILE A 15 3.08 6.58 -6.50
N GLY A 16 4.08 7.44 -6.61
CA GLY A 16 3.97 8.79 -6.10
C GLY A 16 4.94 9.79 -6.70
N TYR A 17 4.66 11.05 -6.42
CA TYR A 17 5.49 12.19 -6.78
C TYR A 17 5.33 13.27 -5.72
N GLN A 18 6.42 13.79 -5.19
CA GLN A 18 6.45 14.84 -4.17
C GLN A 18 5.55 14.52 -2.97
N ASN A 19 5.67 13.31 -2.47
CA ASN A 19 4.93 12.78 -1.33
C ASN A 19 3.40 12.75 -1.53
N ARG A 20 2.94 12.60 -2.77
CA ARG A 20 1.53 12.46 -3.11
C ARG A 20 1.31 11.25 -3.99
N LEU A 21 0.14 10.62 -3.85
CA LEU A 21 -0.26 9.54 -4.73
C LEU A 21 -0.45 10.08 -6.15
N LEU A 22 -0.07 9.29 -7.15
CA LEU A 22 -0.26 9.66 -8.56
C LEU A 22 -1.72 9.56 -8.99
N TYR A 23 -2.48 8.65 -8.39
CA TYR A 23 -3.83 8.32 -8.86
C TYR A 23 -4.84 8.42 -7.72
N HIS A 24 -5.99 9.02 -8.03
CA HIS A 24 -7.14 9.14 -7.12
C HIS A 24 -8.38 8.61 -7.82
N ILE A 25 -8.45 7.29 -7.98
CA ILE A 25 -9.55 6.61 -8.65
C ILE A 25 -10.58 6.21 -7.59
N LYS A 26 -11.83 6.68 -7.75
CA LYS A 26 -12.88 6.51 -6.74
C LYS A 26 -13.12 5.03 -6.37
N SER A 27 -13.22 4.16 -7.36
CA SER A 27 -13.44 2.73 -7.10
C SER A 27 -12.25 2.07 -6.42
N ASP A 28 -11.04 2.54 -6.71
CA ASP A 28 -9.82 2.07 -6.06
C ASP A 28 -9.80 2.48 -4.59
N LEU A 29 -10.14 3.72 -4.29
CA LEU A 29 -10.23 4.21 -2.91
C LEU A 29 -11.31 3.49 -2.12
N THR A 30 -12.44 3.19 -2.76
CA THR A 30 -13.52 2.41 -2.14
C THR A 30 -13.06 0.98 -1.83
N ARG A 31 -12.37 0.34 -2.76
CA ARG A 31 -11.82 -1.01 -2.56
C ARG A 31 -10.79 -1.02 -1.42
N PHE A 32 -9.92 -0.03 -1.38
CA PHE A 32 -8.94 0.14 -0.30
C PHE A 32 -9.64 0.21 1.05
N ARG A 33 -10.67 1.05 1.16
CA ARG A 33 -11.41 1.18 2.41
C ARG A 33 -12.10 -0.13 2.80
N GLU A 34 -12.74 -0.81 1.86
CA GLU A 34 -13.43 -2.07 2.13
C GLU A 34 -12.48 -3.17 2.58
N LEU A 35 -11.31 -3.27 1.94
CA LEU A 35 -10.32 -4.29 2.30
C LEU A 35 -9.69 -4.03 3.67
N THR A 36 -9.40 -2.77 4.00
CA THR A 36 -8.62 -2.43 5.18
C THR A 36 -9.45 -2.16 6.44
N THR A 37 -10.73 -1.82 6.30
CA THR A 37 -11.59 -1.52 7.46
C THR A 37 -11.66 -2.73 8.40
N GLY A 38 -11.44 -2.47 9.70
CA GLY A 38 -11.42 -3.52 10.72
C GLY A 38 -10.06 -4.18 10.91
N HIS A 39 -9.06 -3.78 10.12
CA HIS A 39 -7.72 -4.37 10.16
C HIS A 39 -6.66 -3.36 10.59
N ALA A 40 -5.47 -3.86 10.90
CA ALA A 40 -4.30 -3.01 11.11
C ALA A 40 -3.73 -2.59 9.76
N ILE A 41 -3.35 -1.32 9.67
CA ILE A 41 -2.62 -0.79 8.51
C ILE A 41 -1.28 -0.25 8.99
N ILE A 42 -0.22 -0.58 8.27
CA ILE A 42 1.15 -0.13 8.59
C ILE A 42 1.65 0.77 7.47
N MET A 43 2.22 1.89 7.83
CA MET A 43 2.73 2.88 6.90
C MET A 43 3.98 3.56 7.43
N GLY A 44 4.77 4.12 6.53
CA GLY A 44 5.86 5.01 6.91
C GLY A 44 5.34 6.39 7.26
N ARG A 45 6.18 7.20 7.92
CA ARG A 45 5.82 8.55 8.34
C ARG A 45 5.35 9.45 7.18
N LYS A 46 6.06 9.41 6.05
CA LYS A 46 5.70 10.25 4.90
C LYS A 46 4.34 9.89 4.32
N THR A 47 4.00 8.61 4.32
CA THR A 47 2.68 8.16 3.88
C THR A 47 1.60 8.70 4.83
N TYR A 48 1.83 8.63 6.13
CA TYR A 48 0.92 9.23 7.10
C TYR A 48 0.73 10.72 6.84
N GLU A 49 1.82 11.45 6.61
CA GLU A 49 1.77 12.90 6.35
C GLU A 49 1.02 13.23 5.05
N SER A 50 0.92 12.29 4.12
CA SER A 50 0.18 12.50 2.88
C SER A 50 -1.33 12.27 3.03
N LEU A 51 -1.78 11.71 4.15
CA LEU A 51 -3.21 11.47 4.39
C LEU A 51 -3.91 12.80 4.70
N PRO A 52 -5.00 13.14 3.96
CA PRO A 52 -5.64 14.46 4.09
C PRO A 52 -6.24 14.74 5.47
N HIS A 53 -6.69 13.70 6.17
CA HIS A 53 -7.40 13.85 7.44
C HIS A 53 -6.75 13.06 8.59
N GLY A 54 -5.47 12.72 8.47
CA GLY A 54 -4.77 11.96 9.49
C GLY A 54 -5.16 10.49 9.53
N ALA A 55 -5.19 9.92 10.74
CA ALA A 55 -5.48 8.49 10.93
C ALA A 55 -6.79 8.08 10.24
N LEU A 56 -6.75 6.96 9.54
CA LEU A 56 -7.92 6.44 8.82
C LEU A 56 -8.90 5.81 9.82
N PRO A 57 -10.22 6.12 9.72
CA PRO A 57 -11.20 5.64 10.68
C PRO A 57 -11.43 4.13 10.58
N HIS A 58 -11.82 3.52 11.69
CA HIS A 58 -12.18 2.10 11.81
C HIS A 58 -11.04 1.15 11.44
N ARG A 59 -9.81 1.60 11.58
CA ARG A 59 -8.60 0.81 11.34
C ARG A 59 -7.61 1.08 12.44
N ARG A 60 -6.79 0.10 12.74
CA ARG A 60 -5.67 0.28 13.65
C ARG A 60 -4.51 0.87 12.85
N ASN A 61 -4.25 2.16 13.05
CA ASN A 61 -3.22 2.88 12.31
C ASN A 61 -1.86 2.73 13.01
N ILE A 62 -0.88 2.17 12.30
CA ILE A 62 0.46 1.94 12.81
C ILE A 62 1.45 2.65 11.88
N VAL A 63 2.27 3.54 12.46
CA VAL A 63 3.26 4.32 11.72
C VAL A 63 4.66 3.90 12.15
N VAL A 64 5.51 3.64 11.16
CA VAL A 64 6.93 3.36 11.40
C VAL A 64 7.70 4.67 11.27
N SER A 65 8.37 5.09 12.36
CA SER A 65 9.16 6.32 12.37
C SER A 65 10.26 6.26 13.42
N HIS A 66 11.47 6.61 13.05
CA HIS A 66 12.60 6.71 13.98
C HIS A 66 12.57 7.99 14.79
N ASN A 67 11.95 9.03 14.27
CA ASN A 67 12.01 10.38 14.83
C ASN A 67 10.77 10.77 15.66
N LEU A 68 9.60 10.31 15.24
CA LEU A 68 8.36 10.64 15.93
C LEU A 68 8.04 9.56 16.96
N LYS A 69 7.60 9.97 18.14
CA LYS A 69 7.22 9.04 19.23
C LYS A 69 5.72 8.94 19.39
N GLU A 70 4.99 9.98 19.03
CA GLU A 70 3.55 10.04 19.16
C GLU A 70 2.92 10.70 17.94
N ILE A 71 1.82 10.10 17.49
CA ILE A 71 0.96 10.65 16.45
C ILE A 71 -0.48 10.37 16.89
N GLU A 72 -1.31 11.40 16.94
CA GLU A 72 -2.70 11.27 17.37
C GLU A 72 -3.44 10.23 16.52
N GLY A 73 -4.10 9.29 17.18
CA GLY A 73 -4.88 8.25 16.52
C GLY A 73 -4.04 7.10 15.96
N CYS A 74 -2.73 7.10 16.18
CA CYS A 74 -1.82 6.08 15.67
C CYS A 74 -0.94 5.48 16.76
N GLU A 75 -0.52 4.24 16.51
CA GLU A 75 0.58 3.64 17.26
C GLU A 75 1.85 3.93 16.45
N VAL A 76 2.96 4.21 17.13
CA VAL A 76 4.24 4.52 16.48
C VAL A 76 5.31 3.55 16.96
N TYR A 77 6.02 2.96 16.02
CA TYR A 77 7.12 2.04 16.31
C TYR A 77 8.37 2.47 15.53
N PRO A 78 9.56 2.27 16.10
CA PRO A 78 10.80 2.72 15.45
C PRO A 78 11.25 1.83 14.30
N SER A 79 10.70 0.61 14.17
CA SER A 79 11.07 -0.30 13.09
C SER A 79 9.86 -1.02 12.53
N LEU A 80 9.97 -1.44 11.28
CA LEU A 80 8.94 -2.23 10.63
C LEU A 80 8.72 -3.56 11.33
N LYS A 81 9.79 -4.20 11.79
CA LYS A 81 9.73 -5.45 12.52
C LYS A 81 8.87 -5.33 13.78
N GLU A 82 9.12 -4.30 14.57
CA GLU A 82 8.34 -4.06 15.80
C GLU A 82 6.87 -3.76 15.49
N ALA A 83 6.63 -3.00 14.41
CA ALA A 83 5.26 -2.68 13.98
C ALA A 83 4.48 -3.94 13.60
N VAL A 84 5.12 -4.83 12.84
CA VAL A 84 4.50 -6.10 12.41
C VAL A 84 4.23 -7.00 13.60
N GLU A 85 5.17 -7.11 14.53
CA GLU A 85 4.99 -7.91 15.75
C GLU A 85 3.82 -7.38 16.59
N ALA A 86 3.73 -6.06 16.74
CA ALA A 86 2.67 -5.44 17.52
C ALA A 86 1.29 -5.60 16.86
N ALA A 87 1.24 -5.65 15.54
CA ALA A 87 0.00 -5.79 14.79
C ALA A 87 -0.68 -7.16 14.98
N GLY A 88 0.10 -8.19 15.34
CA GLY A 88 -0.44 -9.51 15.66
C GLY A 88 -0.53 -10.45 14.46
N THR A 89 -1.43 -11.43 14.56
CA THR A 89 -1.51 -12.54 13.60
C THR A 89 -2.67 -12.45 12.60
N GLU A 90 -3.56 -11.49 12.76
CA GLU A 90 -4.64 -11.26 11.80
C GLU A 90 -4.08 -10.65 10.51
N GLU A 91 -4.93 -10.45 9.51
CA GLU A 91 -4.50 -9.82 8.28
C GLU A 91 -4.07 -8.37 8.53
N ILE A 92 -2.86 -8.03 8.08
CA ILE A 92 -2.25 -6.72 8.24
C ILE A 92 -1.98 -6.17 6.84
N PHE A 93 -2.36 -4.92 6.61
CA PHE A 93 -2.15 -4.27 5.31
C PHE A 93 -1.01 -3.27 5.38
N ILE A 94 -0.02 -3.45 4.50
CA ILE A 94 1.07 -2.50 4.31
C ILE A 94 0.64 -1.52 3.23
N ILE A 95 0.56 -0.23 3.56
CA ILE A 95 -0.01 0.77 2.66
C ILE A 95 1.00 1.79 2.09
N GLY A 96 2.27 1.64 2.42
CA GLY A 96 3.33 2.45 1.80
C GLY A 96 4.29 3.08 2.79
N GLY A 97 5.25 3.80 2.33
CA GLY A 97 5.56 4.01 0.92
C GLY A 97 6.61 3.07 0.34
N GLU A 98 7.37 3.58 -0.60
CA GLU A 98 8.36 2.78 -1.33
C GLU A 98 9.31 1.99 -0.43
N SER A 99 9.92 2.64 0.56
CA SER A 99 10.86 1.99 1.48
C SER A 99 10.20 0.85 2.25
N ILE A 100 8.98 1.06 2.73
CA ILE A 100 8.25 0.05 3.49
C ILE A 100 7.87 -1.12 2.58
N TYR A 101 7.42 -0.85 1.35
CA TYR A 101 7.11 -1.90 0.38
C TYR A 101 8.34 -2.77 0.08
N ARG A 102 9.51 -2.14 -0.12
CA ARG A 102 10.74 -2.86 -0.40
C ARG A 102 11.15 -3.78 0.75
N GLN A 103 11.02 -3.29 1.97
CA GLN A 103 11.40 -4.06 3.16
C GLN A 103 10.48 -5.26 3.39
N ILE A 104 9.18 -5.09 3.15
CA ILE A 104 8.20 -6.12 3.49
C ILE A 104 7.93 -7.13 2.38
N LEU A 105 8.22 -6.78 1.12
CA LEU A 105 7.87 -7.66 0.00
C LEU A 105 8.40 -9.09 0.15
N PRO A 106 9.64 -9.33 0.60
CA PRO A 106 10.11 -10.71 0.79
C PRO A 106 9.32 -11.51 1.82
N GLU A 107 8.67 -10.83 2.76
CA GLU A 107 7.93 -11.47 3.85
C GLU A 107 6.42 -11.45 3.65
N ALA A 108 5.93 -10.75 2.62
CA ALA A 108 4.51 -10.63 2.36
C ALA A 108 3.92 -11.93 1.79
N HIS A 109 2.66 -12.16 2.08
CA HIS A 109 1.93 -13.35 1.64
C HIS A 109 1.00 -13.06 0.47
N LYS A 110 0.51 -11.82 0.37
CA LYS A 110 -0.51 -11.44 -0.61
C LYS A 110 -0.29 -10.00 -1.08
N LEU A 111 -0.54 -9.77 -2.37
CA LEU A 111 -0.48 -8.44 -2.96
C LEU A 111 -1.85 -8.10 -3.55
N TYR A 112 -2.37 -6.94 -3.19
CA TYR A 112 -3.53 -6.34 -3.83
C TYR A 112 -3.04 -5.12 -4.60
N LEU A 113 -2.93 -5.23 -5.90
CA LEU A 113 -2.41 -4.16 -6.74
C LEU A 113 -3.49 -3.61 -7.67
N THR A 114 -3.57 -2.29 -7.73
CA THR A 114 -4.29 -1.61 -8.79
C THR A 114 -3.25 -1.14 -9.78
N VAL A 115 -3.32 -1.64 -11.01
CA VAL A 115 -2.36 -1.30 -12.05
C VAL A 115 -3.05 -0.39 -13.06
N VAL A 116 -2.61 0.86 -13.11
CA VAL A 116 -3.17 1.88 -13.98
C VAL A 116 -2.43 1.85 -15.32
N ASP A 117 -3.18 1.80 -16.43
CA ASP A 117 -2.63 1.79 -17.78
C ASP A 117 -2.15 3.19 -18.15
N ASP A 118 -0.99 3.55 -17.61
CA ASP A 118 -0.41 4.88 -17.72
C ASP A 118 1.12 4.81 -17.66
N ALA A 119 1.75 5.83 -18.24
CA ALA A 119 3.20 6.03 -18.19
C ALA A 119 3.45 7.46 -17.70
N PRO A 120 3.45 7.68 -16.38
CA PRO A 120 3.57 9.04 -15.83
C PRO A 120 4.92 9.65 -16.16
N GLN A 121 4.90 10.93 -16.55
CA GLN A 121 6.11 11.68 -16.89
C GLN A 121 6.89 12.09 -15.63
N GLN A 122 6.21 12.24 -14.51
CA GLN A 122 6.84 12.62 -13.25
C GLN A 122 6.49 11.61 -12.17
N ALA A 123 7.50 11.00 -11.59
CA ALA A 123 7.37 10.09 -10.47
C ALA A 123 8.70 10.02 -9.74
N ASP A 124 8.66 9.89 -8.42
CA ASP A 124 9.86 9.75 -7.60
C ASP A 124 9.76 8.63 -6.57
N ALA A 125 8.64 7.93 -6.55
CA ALA A 125 8.45 6.76 -5.70
C ALA A 125 7.88 5.62 -6.54
N PHE A 126 8.43 4.41 -6.35
CA PHE A 126 8.12 3.25 -7.17
C PHE A 126 7.90 2.01 -6.33
N PHE A 127 6.99 1.16 -6.78
CA PHE A 127 6.80 -0.15 -6.18
C PHE A 127 7.95 -1.07 -6.63
N PRO A 128 8.44 -1.96 -5.77
CA PRO A 128 9.51 -2.89 -6.16
C PRO A 128 9.06 -3.85 -7.26
N GLU A 129 10.02 -4.39 -7.99
CA GLU A 129 9.75 -5.36 -9.04
C GLU A 129 9.15 -6.63 -8.46
N ILE A 130 8.13 -7.17 -9.14
CA ILE A 130 7.43 -8.38 -8.72
C ILE A 130 7.95 -9.54 -9.55
N ASN A 131 8.59 -10.51 -8.89
CA ASN A 131 9.14 -11.68 -9.55
C ASN A 131 8.05 -12.73 -9.79
N ALA A 132 7.76 -13.02 -11.05
CA ALA A 132 6.74 -13.99 -11.44
C ALA A 132 7.06 -15.42 -10.95
N GLU A 133 8.30 -15.72 -10.62
CA GLU A 133 8.68 -17.02 -10.06
C GLU A 133 8.28 -17.14 -8.58
N GLU A 134 8.11 -16.01 -7.90
CA GLU A 134 7.76 -15.97 -6.47
C GLU A 134 6.29 -15.67 -6.23
N TRP A 135 5.60 -15.08 -7.20
CA TRP A 135 4.22 -14.61 -7.05
C TRP A 135 3.31 -15.19 -8.11
N GLU A 136 2.15 -15.70 -7.68
CA GLU A 136 1.13 -16.24 -8.56
C GLU A 136 -0.05 -15.25 -8.66
N LEU A 137 -0.39 -14.85 -9.89
CA LEU A 137 -1.57 -14.04 -10.14
C LEU A 137 -2.81 -14.92 -10.02
N ILE A 138 -3.67 -14.64 -9.05
CA ILE A 138 -4.88 -15.44 -8.79
C ILE A 138 -6.17 -14.75 -9.21
N GLU A 139 -6.17 -13.42 -9.31
CA GLU A 139 -7.35 -12.67 -9.74
C GLU A 139 -6.92 -11.48 -10.58
N LYS A 140 -7.72 -11.19 -11.62
CA LYS A 140 -7.54 -10.01 -12.46
C LYS A 140 -8.91 -9.49 -12.88
N GLU A 141 -9.17 -8.22 -12.59
CA GLU A 141 -10.40 -7.54 -12.98
C GLU A 141 -10.04 -6.25 -13.71
N MET A 142 -10.41 -6.17 -14.98
CA MET A 142 -10.15 -4.97 -15.79
C MET A 142 -11.30 -3.98 -15.63
N ARG A 143 -10.96 -2.72 -15.46
CA ARG A 143 -11.90 -1.62 -15.27
C ARG A 143 -11.57 -0.40 -16.11
N ASN A 144 -12.59 0.43 -16.35
CA ASN A 144 -12.42 1.75 -16.93
C ASN A 144 -13.33 2.71 -16.17
N GLU A 145 -12.77 3.82 -15.69
CA GLU A 145 -13.51 4.83 -14.94
C GLU A 145 -12.98 6.20 -15.35
N ASN A 146 -13.87 7.09 -15.83
CA ASN A 146 -13.51 8.44 -16.26
C ASN A 146 -12.35 8.45 -17.27
N ASP A 147 -12.44 7.57 -18.28
CA ASP A 147 -11.42 7.40 -19.33
C ASP A 147 -10.06 6.90 -18.84
N VAL A 148 -9.99 6.40 -17.61
CA VAL A 148 -8.79 5.77 -17.07
C VAL A 148 -9.00 4.27 -17.04
N SER A 149 -8.11 3.54 -17.71
CA SER A 149 -8.13 2.07 -17.70
C SER A 149 -7.18 1.54 -16.65
N PHE A 150 -7.64 0.61 -15.85
CA PHE A 150 -6.85 -0.01 -14.80
C PHE A 150 -7.33 -1.42 -14.53
N SER A 151 -6.54 -2.18 -13.79
CA SER A 151 -6.88 -3.55 -13.40
C SER A 151 -6.64 -3.75 -11.91
N PHE A 152 -7.52 -4.48 -11.26
CA PHE A 152 -7.28 -4.98 -9.91
C PHE A 152 -6.62 -6.35 -10.04
N LEU A 153 -5.41 -6.49 -9.52
CA LEU A 153 -4.65 -7.74 -9.54
C LEU A 153 -4.43 -8.23 -8.11
N THR A 154 -4.65 -9.52 -7.90
CA THR A 154 -4.35 -10.15 -6.61
C THR A 154 -3.32 -11.24 -6.84
N TYR A 155 -2.24 -11.20 -6.07
CA TYR A 155 -1.15 -12.20 -6.12
C TYR A 155 -1.03 -12.91 -4.78
N LEU A 156 -0.71 -14.19 -4.83
CA LEU A 156 -0.31 -14.97 -3.66
C LEU A 156 1.15 -15.39 -3.79
N LYS A 157 1.84 -15.41 -2.67
CA LYS A 157 3.20 -15.92 -2.60
C LYS A 157 3.19 -17.42 -2.87
N LYS A 158 4.07 -17.87 -3.77
CA LYS A 158 4.21 -19.28 -4.09
C LYS A 158 4.87 -20.08 -2.97
#